data_3cb417933c87a31a601660abe7413258
#
_entry.id   3cb417933c87a31a601660abe7413258
#
_cell.length_a   1.000
_cell.length_b   1.000
_cell.length_c   1.000
_cell.angle_alpha   90.00
_cell.angle_beta   90.00
_cell.angle_gamma   90.00
#
_symmetry.space_group_name_H-M   'P 1'
#
loop_
_entity.id
_entity.type
_entity.pdbx_description
1 polymer ?
#
loop_
_entity_poly.entity_id
_entity_poly.type
_entity_poly.pdbx_seq_one_letter_code
_entity_poly.pdbx_strand_id
1 'polypeptide(L)'
;QRTLVGETTDAIELAAHPELGITYHVAPPRMALYMDYSMRIYEIYLRYIAPEDIHIYSIDEVFIDITSYLYTEKISAHDFAMRLIREVLRETGITATAGIGTNLYLAKIAMDIVAKHMKPDADGVRIATLDEMSYRRQLWAHRPLTDFWRVGRGYARKLEENGLYTMGDVARCSLGKTTERHNEDLLYRLFGIQAELLIDHAWGWEPARMEDIKSYRSKSRSTHMGQVLQNPYTAQKARLVVWEMADALSIGLAEKRLTSDRLELTIGYDIECLTRPEIRNHYHGRIRTDRYGRRVPWPSHGRVLIARGASTQTIMIALTGLFDKIVNPALLIRRLTVAAQHLMTEEQRASASEQMSLFGDDDAAQSVPSPAEKTAQAKEKALQEAIVAIKKTYGKNAILRGSNLLDGATARLRNSQIGGHKA
;
A
#
# COMPACT_ATOMS: atom_id res chain seq x y z
N GLN A 1 -2.10 34.40 -17.66
CA GLN A 1 -1.98 34.25 -16.19
C GLN A 1 -3.07 35.11 -15.58
N ARG A 2 -3.94 34.54 -14.72
CA ARG A 2 -4.89 35.34 -13.94
C ARG A 2 -4.08 36.10 -12.86
N THR A 3 -4.23 37.41 -12.79
CA THR A 3 -3.66 38.20 -11.69
C THR A 3 -4.64 38.09 -10.52
N LEU A 4 -4.22 37.50 -9.40
CA LEU A 4 -5.01 37.41 -8.18
C LEU A 4 -4.92 38.74 -7.44
N VAL A 5 -6.05 39.23 -6.90
CA VAL A 5 -6.17 40.55 -6.26
C VAL A 5 -6.05 40.48 -4.75
N GLY A 6 -6.10 39.28 -4.18
CA GLY A 6 -6.01 39.04 -2.74
C GLY A 6 -6.05 37.55 -2.44
N GLU A 7 -6.11 37.18 -1.15
CA GLU A 7 -6.14 35.78 -0.68
C GLU A 7 -7.20 35.60 0.41
N THR A 8 -7.85 34.43 0.42
CA THR A 8 -8.80 34.05 1.47
C THR A 8 -8.66 32.57 1.84
N THR A 9 -9.02 32.24 3.09
CA THR A 9 -9.15 30.83 3.57
C THR A 9 -10.59 30.35 3.54
N ASP A 10 -11.57 31.24 3.27
CA ASP A 10 -12.99 30.92 3.26
C ASP A 10 -13.41 30.38 1.88
N ALA A 11 -13.95 29.17 1.86
CA ALA A 11 -14.41 28.51 0.63
C ALA A 11 -15.64 29.23 0.01
N ILE A 12 -16.50 29.87 0.83
CA ILE A 12 -17.68 30.59 0.37
C ILE A 12 -17.24 31.88 -0.30
N GLU A 13 -16.35 32.62 0.33
CA GLU A 13 -15.78 33.85 -0.20
C GLU A 13 -14.99 33.56 -1.50
N LEU A 14 -14.20 32.50 -1.53
CA LEU A 14 -13.47 32.08 -2.74
C LEU A 14 -14.40 31.73 -3.90
N ALA A 15 -15.55 31.11 -3.61
CA ALA A 15 -16.56 30.79 -4.63
C ALA A 15 -17.28 32.04 -5.15
N ALA A 16 -17.51 33.04 -4.28
CA ALA A 16 -18.15 34.32 -4.66
C ALA A 16 -17.16 35.25 -5.38
N HIS A 17 -15.86 35.16 -5.10
CA HIS A 17 -14.83 36.04 -5.61
C HIS A 17 -13.70 35.25 -6.32
N PRO A 18 -13.92 34.86 -7.61
CA PRO A 18 -12.95 34.05 -8.37
C PRO A 18 -11.60 34.74 -8.62
N GLU A 19 -11.50 36.03 -8.36
CA GLU A 19 -10.26 36.83 -8.43
C GLU A 19 -9.35 36.67 -7.21
N LEU A 20 -9.84 36.06 -6.12
CA LEU A 20 -9.04 35.76 -4.93
C LEU A 20 -8.22 34.48 -5.10
N GLY A 21 -7.04 34.47 -4.48
CA GLY A 21 -6.24 33.28 -4.29
C GLY A 21 -6.66 32.53 -3.03
N ILE A 22 -6.46 31.22 -3.00
CA ILE A 22 -6.60 30.43 -1.78
C ILE A 22 -5.32 30.53 -0.96
N THR A 23 -5.44 30.83 0.34
CA THR A 23 -4.36 30.70 1.31
C THR A 23 -4.74 29.66 2.36
N TYR A 24 -3.76 28.92 2.90
CA TYR A 24 -3.97 27.91 3.94
C TYR A 24 -2.68 27.58 4.67
N HIS A 25 -2.84 27.12 5.89
CA HIS A 25 -1.73 26.58 6.66
C HIS A 25 -1.59 25.08 6.46
N VAL A 26 -0.39 24.64 6.06
CA VAL A 26 -0.08 23.20 5.94
C VAL A 26 0.38 22.67 7.29
N ALA A 27 -0.48 21.92 7.95
CA ALA A 27 -0.09 21.18 9.15
C ALA A 27 0.64 19.89 8.76
N PRO A 28 1.86 19.65 9.27
CA PRO A 28 2.54 18.38 9.01
C PRO A 28 1.77 17.23 9.65
N PRO A 29 1.57 16.10 8.94
CA PRO A 29 0.90 14.94 9.49
C PRO A 29 1.70 14.35 10.66
N ARG A 30 0.99 13.88 11.70
CA ARG A 30 1.54 13.25 12.90
C ARG A 30 1.08 11.81 12.99
N MET A 31 1.72 10.91 12.25
CA MET A 31 1.26 9.54 12.07
C MET A 31 1.20 8.75 13.39
N ALA A 32 2.15 8.97 14.31
CA ALA A 32 2.12 8.31 15.61
C ALA A 32 0.86 8.69 16.41
N LEU A 33 0.48 9.99 16.41
CA LEU A 33 -0.76 10.45 17.04
C LEU A 33 -2.00 9.81 16.41
N TYR A 34 -2.03 9.68 15.08
CA TYR A 34 -3.17 9.06 14.40
C TYR A 34 -3.30 7.58 14.74
N MET A 35 -2.18 6.88 14.87
CA MET A 35 -2.15 5.48 15.31
C MET A 35 -2.63 5.34 16.77
N ASP A 36 -2.22 6.26 17.65
CA ASP A 36 -2.67 6.29 19.04
C ASP A 36 -4.20 6.45 19.13
N TYR A 37 -4.76 7.42 18.42
CA TYR A 37 -6.22 7.60 18.35
C TYR A 37 -6.94 6.40 17.71
N SER A 38 -6.37 5.80 16.68
CA SER A 38 -6.92 4.57 16.10
C SER A 38 -6.99 3.42 17.11
N MET A 39 -5.93 3.24 17.91
CA MET A 39 -5.91 2.24 18.98
C MET A 39 -6.94 2.54 20.08
N ARG A 40 -7.06 3.79 20.52
CA ARG A 40 -8.08 4.21 21.51
C ARG A 40 -9.50 3.95 21.02
N ILE A 41 -9.78 4.22 19.72
CA ILE A 41 -11.08 3.92 19.12
C ILE A 41 -11.33 2.41 19.05
N TYR A 42 -10.30 1.63 18.70
CA TYR A 42 -10.40 0.17 18.72
C TYR A 42 -10.69 -0.39 20.13
N GLU A 43 -10.06 0.16 21.18
CA GLU A 43 -10.31 -0.20 22.57
C GLU A 43 -11.76 0.12 23.00
N ILE A 44 -12.37 1.19 22.46
CA ILE A 44 -13.80 1.49 22.69
C ILE A 44 -14.67 0.39 22.08
N TYR A 45 -14.37 -0.05 20.84
CA TYR A 45 -15.13 -1.13 20.20
C TYR A 45 -15.02 -2.45 20.96
N LEU A 46 -13.86 -2.78 21.53
CA LEU A 46 -13.64 -3.99 22.32
C LEU A 46 -14.49 -4.08 23.60
N ARG A 47 -15.10 -3.00 24.06
CA ARG A 47 -16.03 -3.01 25.20
C ARG A 47 -17.39 -3.63 24.84
N TYR A 48 -17.70 -3.65 23.55
CA TYR A 48 -19.01 -4.08 23.02
C TYR A 48 -18.90 -5.32 22.14
N ILE A 49 -17.75 -5.58 21.56
CA ILE A 49 -17.56 -6.55 20.49
C ILE A 49 -16.26 -7.32 20.75
N ALA A 50 -16.33 -8.64 20.55
CA ALA A 50 -15.16 -9.51 20.66
C ALA A 50 -14.13 -9.22 19.54
N PRO A 51 -12.84 -9.34 19.80
CA PRO A 51 -11.80 -9.06 18.81
C PRO A 51 -11.88 -9.98 17.58
N GLU A 52 -12.49 -11.17 17.70
CA GLU A 52 -12.74 -12.10 16.60
C GLU A 52 -13.67 -11.50 15.54
N ASP A 53 -14.63 -10.68 15.97
CA ASP A 53 -15.65 -10.07 15.12
C ASP A 53 -15.25 -8.69 14.57
N ILE A 54 -14.01 -8.22 14.87
CA ILE A 54 -13.47 -6.96 14.36
C ILE A 54 -12.29 -7.22 13.45
N HIS A 55 -12.33 -6.70 12.22
CA HIS A 55 -11.19 -6.65 11.31
C HIS A 55 -10.73 -5.22 11.11
N ILE A 56 -9.51 -4.90 11.55
CA ILE A 56 -8.86 -3.61 11.29
C ILE A 56 -8.44 -3.58 9.81
N TYR A 57 -9.19 -2.83 9.01
CA TYR A 57 -8.96 -2.71 7.57
C TYR A 57 -7.87 -1.67 7.24
N SER A 58 -7.89 -0.55 7.96
CA SER A 58 -6.89 0.51 7.86
C SER A 58 -6.72 1.22 9.21
N ILE A 59 -5.92 2.28 9.25
CA ILE A 59 -5.73 3.10 10.46
C ILE A 59 -7.03 3.79 10.94
N ASP A 60 -7.99 4.00 10.03
CA ASP A 60 -9.23 4.75 10.26
C ASP A 60 -10.51 3.97 9.91
N GLU A 61 -10.39 2.71 9.49
CA GLU A 61 -11.52 1.88 9.09
C GLU A 61 -11.45 0.48 9.69
N VAL A 62 -12.59 0.00 10.16
CA VAL A 62 -12.80 -1.36 10.64
C VAL A 62 -14.02 -1.99 10.00
N PHE A 63 -13.99 -3.31 9.81
CA PHE A 63 -15.18 -4.11 9.58
C PHE A 63 -15.56 -4.80 10.88
N ILE A 64 -16.84 -4.87 11.18
CA ILE A 64 -17.37 -5.48 12.38
C ILE A 64 -18.54 -6.39 12.01
N ASP A 65 -18.50 -7.64 12.42
CA ASP A 65 -19.66 -8.54 12.35
C ASP A 65 -20.50 -8.36 13.62
N ILE A 66 -21.69 -7.79 13.46
CA ILE A 66 -22.59 -7.52 14.57
C ILE A 66 -23.76 -8.49 14.64
N THR A 67 -23.81 -9.52 13.80
CA THR A 67 -24.95 -10.41 13.63
C THR A 67 -25.41 -11.05 14.95
N SER A 68 -24.50 -11.63 15.72
CA SER A 68 -24.81 -12.28 17.00
C SER A 68 -25.27 -11.29 18.08
N TYR A 69 -24.72 -10.07 18.07
CA TYR A 69 -25.03 -9.02 19.04
C TYR A 69 -26.45 -8.47 18.87
N LEU A 70 -26.89 -8.28 17.60
CA LEU A 70 -28.25 -7.82 17.31
C LEU A 70 -29.30 -8.76 17.87
N TYR A 71 -29.07 -10.07 17.74
CA TYR A 71 -29.99 -11.09 18.30
C TYR A 71 -30.02 -11.06 19.83
N THR A 72 -28.85 -10.96 20.47
CA THR A 72 -28.68 -10.96 21.91
C THR A 72 -29.27 -9.72 22.58
N GLU A 73 -28.97 -8.56 22.02
CA GLU A 73 -29.36 -7.26 22.58
C GLU A 73 -30.75 -6.79 22.11
N LYS A 74 -31.34 -7.45 21.12
CA LYS A 74 -32.65 -7.14 20.52
C LYS A 74 -32.75 -5.69 20.04
N ILE A 75 -31.66 -5.17 19.41
CA ILE A 75 -31.63 -3.84 18.85
C ILE A 75 -31.39 -3.89 17.34
N SER A 76 -31.69 -2.79 16.65
CA SER A 76 -31.40 -2.69 15.22
C SER A 76 -29.90 -2.51 14.93
N ALA A 77 -29.46 -2.93 13.74
CA ALA A 77 -28.09 -2.69 13.29
C ALA A 77 -27.73 -1.18 13.27
N HIS A 78 -28.72 -0.34 12.92
CA HIS A 78 -28.58 1.12 12.95
C HIS A 78 -28.32 1.64 14.37
N ASP A 79 -29.13 1.20 15.34
CA ASP A 79 -28.99 1.67 16.72
C ASP A 79 -27.70 1.16 17.36
N PHE A 80 -27.27 -0.06 17.00
CA PHE A 80 -25.98 -0.60 17.45
C PHE A 80 -24.82 0.23 16.90
N ALA A 81 -24.81 0.52 15.60
CA ALA A 81 -23.79 1.36 14.97
C ALA A 81 -23.79 2.78 15.55
N MET A 82 -24.97 3.38 15.75
CA MET A 82 -25.13 4.69 16.37
C MET A 82 -24.56 4.72 17.78
N ARG A 83 -24.81 3.69 18.59
CA ARG A 83 -24.25 3.57 19.95
C ARG A 83 -22.72 3.59 19.92
N LEU A 84 -22.09 2.80 19.05
CA LEU A 84 -20.63 2.75 18.91
C LEU A 84 -20.06 4.10 18.50
N ILE A 85 -20.66 4.74 17.50
CA ILE A 85 -20.17 6.03 16.98
C ILE A 85 -20.30 7.14 18.04
N ARG A 86 -21.42 7.19 18.77
CA ARG A 86 -21.62 8.15 19.85
C ARG A 86 -20.64 7.96 21.01
N GLU A 87 -20.30 6.72 21.33
CA GLU A 87 -19.29 6.44 22.34
C GLU A 87 -17.90 6.90 21.92
N VAL A 88 -17.52 6.67 20.66
CA VAL A 88 -16.27 7.19 20.08
C VAL A 88 -16.28 8.72 20.11
N LEU A 89 -17.36 9.36 19.67
CA LEU A 89 -17.49 10.82 19.69
C LEU A 89 -17.35 11.39 21.10
N ARG A 90 -18.01 10.78 22.08
CA ARG A 90 -17.98 11.20 23.49
C ARG A 90 -16.56 11.15 24.07
N GLU A 91 -15.78 10.11 23.77
CA GLU A 91 -14.45 9.90 24.36
C GLU A 91 -13.30 10.55 23.58
N THR A 92 -13.47 10.74 22.30
CA THR A 92 -12.38 11.23 21.43
C THR A 92 -12.66 12.57 20.76
N GLY A 93 -13.92 13.02 20.73
CA GLY A 93 -14.36 14.16 19.96
C GLY A 93 -14.39 13.92 18.44
N ILE A 94 -14.17 12.66 17.99
CA ILE A 94 -14.14 12.29 16.58
C ILE A 94 -15.45 11.60 16.23
N THR A 95 -16.15 12.12 15.22
CA THR A 95 -17.31 11.46 14.64
C THR A 95 -16.89 10.44 13.58
N ALA A 96 -17.78 9.50 13.26
CA ALA A 96 -17.54 8.48 12.24
C ALA A 96 -18.74 8.34 11.30
N THR A 97 -18.48 7.75 10.13
CA THR A 97 -19.49 7.35 9.14
C THR A 97 -19.54 5.82 9.12
N ALA A 98 -20.73 5.24 9.06
CA ALA A 98 -20.89 3.80 8.97
C ALA A 98 -21.71 3.38 7.73
N GLY A 99 -21.34 2.21 7.20
CA GLY A 99 -22.13 1.47 6.24
C GLY A 99 -22.56 0.14 6.85
N ILE A 100 -23.82 -0.19 6.75
CA ILE A 100 -24.40 -1.45 7.19
C ILE A 100 -24.74 -2.25 5.93
N GLY A 101 -24.32 -3.51 5.88
CA GLY A 101 -24.58 -4.41 4.75
C GLY A 101 -24.77 -5.84 5.19
N THR A 102 -25.42 -6.65 4.36
CA THR A 102 -25.59 -8.10 4.55
C THR A 102 -24.28 -8.87 4.34
N ASN A 103 -23.25 -8.21 3.79
CA ASN A 103 -21.90 -8.72 3.62
C ASN A 103 -20.87 -7.59 3.64
N LEU A 104 -19.58 -7.94 3.64
CA LEU A 104 -18.48 -6.97 3.73
C LEU A 104 -18.47 -5.95 2.58
N TYR A 105 -18.78 -6.42 1.35
CA TYR A 105 -18.82 -5.54 0.18
C TYR A 105 -19.92 -4.49 0.32
N LEU A 106 -21.14 -4.92 0.64
CA LEU A 106 -22.28 -4.00 0.77
C LEU A 106 -22.11 -3.03 1.94
N ALA A 107 -21.53 -3.47 3.07
CA ALA A 107 -21.19 -2.57 4.17
C ALA A 107 -20.20 -1.48 3.71
N LYS A 108 -19.15 -1.86 2.97
CA LYS A 108 -18.15 -0.90 2.45
C LYS A 108 -18.78 0.07 1.45
N ILE A 109 -19.60 -0.42 0.50
CA ILE A 109 -20.26 0.40 -0.51
C ILE A 109 -21.32 1.33 0.11
N ALA A 110 -22.07 0.85 1.11
CA ALA A 110 -22.99 1.69 1.87
C ALA A 110 -22.28 2.87 2.52
N MET A 111 -21.09 2.64 3.10
CA MET A 111 -20.30 3.70 3.71
C MET A 111 -19.75 4.66 2.66
N ASP A 112 -19.04 4.16 1.64
CA ASP A 112 -18.26 5.00 0.72
C ASP A 112 -19.12 5.78 -0.27
N ILE A 113 -20.16 5.15 -0.84
CA ILE A 113 -20.97 5.76 -1.89
C ILE A 113 -22.22 6.43 -1.32
N VAL A 114 -22.86 5.83 -0.31
CA VAL A 114 -24.13 6.36 0.19
C VAL A 114 -23.93 7.25 1.42
N ALA A 115 -23.40 6.70 2.53
CA ALA A 115 -23.32 7.42 3.79
C ALA A 115 -22.47 8.68 3.71
N LYS A 116 -21.31 8.65 3.06
CA LYS A 116 -20.43 9.83 2.91
C LYS A 116 -21.09 11.01 2.20
N HIS A 117 -22.14 10.76 1.41
CA HIS A 117 -22.86 11.78 0.65
C HIS A 117 -24.22 12.18 1.27
N MET A 118 -24.62 11.53 2.37
CA MET A 118 -25.82 11.88 3.12
C MET A 118 -25.62 13.15 3.94
N LYS A 119 -26.72 13.84 4.26
CA LYS A 119 -26.71 14.86 5.30
C LYS A 119 -26.45 14.19 6.66
N PRO A 120 -25.56 14.73 7.50
CA PRO A 120 -25.35 14.22 8.85
C PRO A 120 -26.58 14.45 9.73
N ASP A 121 -26.72 13.63 10.78
CA ASP A 121 -27.66 13.92 11.86
C ASP A 121 -27.15 15.07 12.78
N ALA A 122 -27.87 15.30 13.89
CA ALA A 122 -27.53 16.36 14.84
C ALA A 122 -26.12 16.17 15.49
N ASP A 123 -25.63 14.93 15.58
CA ASP A 123 -24.34 14.58 16.11
C ASP A 123 -23.24 14.50 15.04
N GLY A 124 -23.54 14.89 13.80
CA GLY A 124 -22.61 14.79 12.67
C GLY A 124 -22.46 13.39 12.09
N VAL A 125 -23.28 12.42 12.53
CA VAL A 125 -23.19 11.02 12.13
C VAL A 125 -23.91 10.77 10.82
N ARG A 126 -23.36 9.85 10.01
CA ARG A 126 -23.93 9.38 8.75
C ARG A 126 -23.91 7.86 8.73
N ILE A 127 -25.07 7.25 8.59
CA ILE A 127 -25.23 5.79 8.51
C ILE A 127 -26.10 5.45 7.31
N ALA A 128 -25.63 4.56 6.45
CA ALA A 128 -26.38 4.02 5.32
C ALA A 128 -26.48 2.51 5.41
N THR A 129 -27.57 1.93 4.92
CA THR A 129 -27.79 0.48 4.90
C THR A 129 -28.05 0.02 3.46
N LEU A 130 -27.40 -1.06 3.05
CA LEU A 130 -27.62 -1.73 1.77
C LEU A 130 -27.80 -3.25 1.98
N ASP A 131 -28.78 -3.80 1.33
CA ASP A 131 -28.89 -5.21 0.98
C ASP A 131 -28.65 -5.37 -0.54
N GLU A 132 -28.61 -6.60 -1.06
CA GLU A 132 -28.36 -6.90 -2.47
C GLU A 132 -29.40 -6.22 -3.39
N MET A 133 -30.64 -6.15 -2.99
CA MET A 133 -31.70 -5.57 -3.81
C MET A 133 -31.69 -4.05 -3.80
N SER A 134 -31.46 -3.43 -2.66
CA SER A 134 -31.32 -1.97 -2.54
C SER A 134 -30.05 -1.49 -3.24
N TYR A 135 -28.93 -2.23 -3.15
CA TYR A 135 -27.73 -1.99 -3.92
C TYR A 135 -28.01 -1.96 -5.42
N ARG A 136 -28.65 -2.99 -5.96
CA ARG A 136 -28.99 -3.07 -7.39
C ARG A 136 -29.88 -1.92 -7.84
N ARG A 137 -30.90 -1.59 -7.06
CA ARG A 137 -31.83 -0.49 -7.39
C ARG A 137 -31.18 0.88 -7.33
N GLN A 138 -30.27 1.11 -6.36
CA GLN A 138 -29.71 2.45 -6.14
C GLN A 138 -28.39 2.67 -6.88
N LEU A 139 -27.54 1.64 -7.01
CA LEU A 139 -26.14 1.82 -7.40
C LEU A 139 -25.75 1.12 -8.70
N TRP A 140 -26.60 0.28 -9.31
CA TRP A 140 -26.24 -0.34 -10.58
C TRP A 140 -25.97 0.64 -11.72
N ALA A 141 -26.54 1.85 -11.69
CA ALA A 141 -26.31 2.92 -12.64
C ALA A 141 -25.27 3.94 -12.18
N HIS A 142 -24.71 3.79 -10.97
CA HIS A 142 -23.76 4.73 -10.41
C HIS A 142 -22.47 4.81 -11.22
N ARG A 143 -21.90 6.01 -11.32
CA ARG A 143 -20.61 6.32 -11.94
C ARG A 143 -19.84 7.33 -11.08
N PRO A 144 -18.51 7.29 -11.12
CA PRO A 144 -17.64 6.43 -11.91
C PRO A 144 -17.46 5.02 -11.27
N LEU A 145 -17.03 4.06 -12.07
CA LEU A 145 -16.73 2.70 -11.59
C LEU A 145 -15.67 2.66 -10.48
N THR A 146 -14.77 3.66 -10.43
CA THR A 146 -13.71 3.76 -9.44
C THR A 146 -14.18 4.07 -8.02
N ASP A 147 -15.44 4.41 -7.82
CA ASP A 147 -16.04 4.58 -6.49
C ASP A 147 -16.33 3.25 -5.81
N PHE A 148 -16.45 2.18 -6.61
CA PHE A 148 -16.70 0.85 -6.08
C PHE A 148 -15.42 0.21 -5.54
N TRP A 149 -15.55 -0.36 -4.36
CA TRP A 149 -14.45 -1.07 -3.72
C TRP A 149 -13.83 -2.12 -4.63
N ARG A 150 -12.50 -2.17 -4.68
CA ARG A 150 -11.67 -3.02 -5.55
C ARG A 150 -11.71 -2.70 -7.05
N VAL A 151 -12.44 -1.70 -7.50
CA VAL A 151 -12.39 -1.23 -8.89
C VAL A 151 -11.45 -0.03 -9.01
N GLY A 152 -10.18 -0.29 -9.30
CA GLY A 152 -9.20 0.77 -9.56
C GLY A 152 -9.25 1.31 -10.99
N ARG A 153 -8.52 2.39 -11.27
CA ARG A 153 -8.46 3.03 -12.60
C ARG A 153 -8.13 2.06 -13.74
N GLY A 154 -7.31 1.02 -13.48
CA GLY A 154 -6.95 0.04 -14.49
C GLY A 154 -8.13 -0.87 -14.88
N TYR A 155 -8.93 -1.26 -13.90
CA TYR A 155 -10.16 -2.04 -14.10
C TYR A 155 -11.22 -1.19 -14.80
N ALA A 156 -11.50 0.00 -14.28
CA ALA A 156 -12.47 0.93 -14.87
C ALA A 156 -12.16 1.19 -16.35
N ARG A 157 -10.91 1.53 -16.69
CA ARG A 157 -10.50 1.77 -18.07
C ARG A 157 -10.75 0.55 -18.97
N LYS A 158 -10.37 -0.67 -18.55
CA LYS A 158 -10.59 -1.88 -19.34
C LYS A 158 -12.08 -2.16 -19.55
N LEU A 159 -12.92 -1.91 -18.55
CA LEU A 159 -14.37 -2.05 -18.66
C LEU A 159 -14.93 -1.02 -19.64
N GLU A 160 -14.58 0.25 -19.49
CA GLU A 160 -15.03 1.37 -20.33
C GLU A 160 -14.61 1.20 -21.81
N GLU A 161 -13.39 0.75 -22.07
CA GLU A 161 -12.90 0.41 -23.43
C GLU A 161 -13.73 -0.71 -24.10
N ASN A 162 -14.43 -1.52 -23.29
CA ASN A 162 -15.34 -2.57 -23.77
C ASN A 162 -16.83 -2.19 -23.66
N GLY A 163 -17.16 -0.93 -23.36
CA GLY A 163 -18.53 -0.44 -23.31
C GLY A 163 -19.29 -0.79 -22.02
N LEU A 164 -18.57 -1.17 -20.95
CA LEU A 164 -19.12 -1.46 -19.62
C LEU A 164 -18.80 -0.28 -18.69
N TYR A 165 -19.79 0.53 -18.36
CA TYR A 165 -19.59 1.79 -17.64
C TYR A 165 -20.11 1.77 -16.21
N THR A 166 -20.86 0.75 -15.83
CA THR A 166 -21.53 0.62 -14.53
C THR A 166 -21.42 -0.80 -13.99
N MET A 167 -21.62 -0.98 -12.67
CA MET A 167 -21.69 -2.34 -12.09
C MET A 167 -22.90 -3.12 -12.63
N GLY A 168 -23.99 -2.45 -12.96
CA GLY A 168 -25.12 -3.07 -13.66
C GLY A 168 -24.78 -3.58 -15.06
N ASP A 169 -23.86 -2.92 -15.79
CA ASP A 169 -23.37 -3.42 -17.07
C ASP A 169 -22.52 -4.66 -16.88
N VAL A 170 -21.66 -4.71 -15.85
CA VAL A 170 -20.85 -5.89 -15.51
C VAL A 170 -21.75 -7.06 -15.14
N ALA A 171 -22.77 -6.84 -14.29
CA ALA A 171 -23.73 -7.86 -13.88
C ALA A 171 -24.50 -8.43 -15.10
N ARG A 172 -24.98 -7.57 -15.99
CA ARG A 172 -25.65 -8.01 -17.24
C ARG A 172 -24.71 -8.74 -18.17
N CYS A 173 -23.46 -8.27 -18.27
CA CYS A 173 -22.44 -8.93 -19.09
C CYS A 173 -22.21 -10.38 -18.63
N SER A 174 -22.20 -10.67 -17.33
CA SER A 174 -22.02 -12.03 -16.82
C SER A 174 -23.14 -13.01 -17.20
N LEU A 175 -24.29 -12.52 -17.63
CA LEU A 175 -25.43 -13.31 -18.08
C LEU A 175 -25.51 -13.49 -19.61
N GLY A 176 -24.61 -12.83 -20.35
CA GLY A 176 -24.61 -12.89 -21.81
C GLY A 176 -24.31 -14.28 -22.34
N LYS A 177 -24.92 -14.62 -23.46
CA LYS A 177 -24.66 -15.90 -24.13
C LYS A 177 -23.24 -15.93 -24.72
N THR A 178 -22.67 -17.10 -24.85
CA THR A 178 -21.33 -17.31 -25.43
C THR A 178 -21.17 -16.73 -26.84
N THR A 179 -22.27 -16.57 -27.60
CA THR A 179 -22.31 -15.94 -28.92
C THR A 179 -22.38 -14.44 -28.91
N GLU A 180 -22.63 -13.84 -27.77
CA GLU A 180 -22.74 -12.38 -27.61
C GLU A 180 -21.37 -11.77 -27.30
N ARG A 181 -21.18 -10.48 -27.68
CA ARG A 181 -19.93 -9.76 -27.39
C ARG A 181 -19.71 -9.57 -25.89
N HIS A 182 -20.77 -9.25 -25.15
CA HIS A 182 -20.77 -9.05 -23.73
C HIS A 182 -21.23 -10.35 -23.05
N ASN A 183 -20.32 -11.12 -22.56
CA ASN A 183 -20.54 -12.37 -21.85
C ASN A 183 -19.48 -12.55 -20.75
N GLU A 184 -19.60 -13.61 -19.99
CA GLU A 184 -18.68 -13.94 -18.91
C GLU A 184 -17.24 -14.16 -19.43
N ASP A 185 -17.04 -14.77 -20.59
CA ASP A 185 -15.72 -15.00 -21.20
C ASP A 185 -14.98 -13.68 -21.49
N LEU A 186 -15.70 -12.60 -21.80
CA LEU A 186 -15.08 -11.28 -21.94
C LEU A 186 -14.47 -10.83 -20.62
N LEU A 187 -15.18 -10.98 -19.50
CA LEU A 187 -14.70 -10.59 -18.18
C LEU A 187 -13.46 -11.40 -17.77
N TYR A 188 -13.48 -12.72 -18.00
CA TYR A 188 -12.33 -13.58 -17.74
C TYR A 188 -11.12 -13.25 -18.63
N ARG A 189 -11.31 -12.90 -19.89
CA ARG A 189 -10.21 -12.43 -20.77
C ARG A 189 -9.58 -11.14 -20.27
N LEU A 190 -10.38 -10.22 -19.71
CA LEU A 190 -9.89 -8.93 -19.22
C LEU A 190 -9.19 -9.02 -17.86
N PHE A 191 -9.68 -9.90 -16.97
CA PHE A 191 -9.31 -9.89 -15.54
C PHE A 191 -8.80 -11.24 -15.02
N GLY A 192 -8.86 -12.30 -15.82
CA GLY A 192 -8.52 -13.66 -15.36
C GLY A 192 -9.46 -14.09 -14.23
N ILE A 193 -8.93 -14.85 -13.28
CA ILE A 193 -9.69 -15.34 -12.11
C ILE A 193 -10.32 -14.21 -11.27
N GLN A 194 -9.80 -12.98 -11.36
CA GLN A 194 -10.37 -11.83 -10.65
C GLN A 194 -11.73 -11.40 -11.24
N ALA A 195 -12.14 -11.95 -12.38
CA ALA A 195 -13.47 -11.73 -12.93
C ALA A 195 -14.56 -12.27 -12.00
N GLU A 196 -14.33 -13.40 -11.31
CA GLU A 196 -15.29 -13.99 -10.35
C GLU A 196 -15.67 -12.97 -9.27
N LEU A 197 -14.68 -12.42 -8.59
CA LEU A 197 -14.93 -11.43 -7.56
C LEU A 197 -15.60 -10.15 -8.10
N LEU A 198 -15.22 -9.72 -9.31
CA LEU A 198 -15.85 -8.56 -9.94
C LEU A 198 -17.32 -8.80 -10.28
N ILE A 199 -17.66 -10.01 -10.76
CA ILE A 199 -19.03 -10.44 -11.04
C ILE A 199 -19.83 -10.51 -9.73
N ASP A 200 -19.31 -11.18 -8.70
CA ASP A 200 -19.95 -11.27 -7.40
C ASP A 200 -20.27 -9.87 -6.84
N HIS A 201 -19.31 -8.98 -6.84
CA HIS A 201 -19.50 -7.60 -6.41
C HIS A 201 -20.53 -6.83 -7.27
N ALA A 202 -20.56 -7.08 -8.58
CA ALA A 202 -21.56 -6.48 -9.46
C ALA A 202 -22.98 -6.93 -9.10
N TRP A 203 -23.14 -8.15 -8.61
CA TRP A 203 -24.39 -8.67 -8.08
C TRP A 203 -24.69 -8.30 -6.63
N GLY A 204 -23.73 -7.68 -5.93
CA GLY A 204 -23.82 -7.32 -4.51
C GLY A 204 -23.49 -8.47 -3.56
N TRP A 205 -22.71 -9.44 -4.03
CA TRP A 205 -22.30 -10.61 -3.27
C TRP A 205 -20.84 -10.53 -2.85
N GLU A 206 -20.52 -11.00 -1.64
CA GLU A 206 -19.16 -11.17 -1.12
C GLU A 206 -19.11 -12.45 -0.29
N PRO A 207 -18.40 -13.48 -0.74
CA PRO A 207 -18.35 -14.75 -0.05
C PRO A 207 -17.50 -14.73 1.23
N ALA A 208 -16.52 -13.80 1.31
CA ALA A 208 -15.61 -13.75 2.45
C ALA A 208 -16.32 -13.33 3.74
N ARG A 209 -16.07 -14.09 4.80
CA ARG A 209 -16.58 -13.85 6.16
C ARG A 209 -15.46 -13.43 7.10
N MET A 210 -15.81 -13.01 8.30
CA MET A 210 -14.85 -12.62 9.32
C MET A 210 -13.89 -13.78 9.66
N GLU A 211 -14.39 -15.01 9.74
CA GLU A 211 -13.59 -16.21 9.99
C GLU A 211 -12.54 -16.47 8.89
N ASP A 212 -12.89 -16.24 7.62
CA ASP A 212 -11.97 -16.39 6.50
C ASP A 212 -10.84 -15.36 6.58
N ILE A 213 -11.18 -14.11 6.92
CA ILE A 213 -10.20 -13.04 7.12
C ILE A 213 -9.25 -13.38 8.28
N LYS A 214 -9.79 -13.85 9.40
CA LYS A 214 -9.01 -14.19 10.61
C LYS A 214 -8.10 -15.41 10.41
N SER A 215 -8.57 -16.40 9.66
CA SER A 215 -7.79 -17.61 9.34
C SER A 215 -6.75 -17.40 8.23
N TYR A 216 -6.92 -16.34 7.40
CA TYR A 216 -6.03 -16.09 6.29
C TYR A 216 -4.59 -15.88 6.73
N ARG A 217 -3.68 -16.61 6.12
CA ARG A 217 -2.23 -16.45 6.28
C ARG A 217 -1.62 -16.05 4.95
N SER A 218 -1.10 -14.84 4.89
CA SER A 218 -0.44 -14.35 3.68
C SER A 218 0.74 -15.24 3.29
N LYS A 219 0.72 -15.70 2.06
CA LYS A 219 1.84 -16.41 1.43
C LYS A 219 2.75 -15.44 0.68
N SER A 220 2.89 -14.21 1.19
CA SER A 220 3.75 -13.21 0.57
C SER A 220 5.18 -13.72 0.43
N ARG A 221 5.66 -13.75 -0.81
CA ARG A 221 7.03 -14.18 -1.15
C ARG A 221 7.94 -13.01 -1.43
N SER A 222 7.54 -11.80 -1.06
CA SER A 222 8.33 -10.59 -1.28
C SER A 222 8.11 -9.56 -0.18
N THR A 223 9.13 -8.76 0.07
CA THR A 223 9.04 -7.53 0.87
C THR A 223 9.72 -6.40 0.11
N HIS A 224 9.21 -5.19 0.26
CA HIS A 224 9.79 -4.03 -0.39
C HIS A 224 9.73 -2.80 0.49
N MET A 225 10.60 -1.86 0.21
CA MET A 225 10.54 -0.50 0.74
C MET A 225 10.79 0.51 -0.37
N GLY A 226 10.03 1.59 -0.34
CA GLY A 226 10.15 2.69 -1.28
C GLY A 226 10.39 4.01 -0.57
N GLN A 227 11.13 4.91 -1.22
CA GLN A 227 11.32 6.27 -0.76
C GLN A 227 11.09 7.24 -1.91
N VAL A 228 10.27 8.26 -1.66
CA VAL A 228 10.18 9.45 -2.51
C VAL A 228 11.06 10.51 -1.88
N LEU A 229 12.05 10.98 -2.62
CA LEU A 229 12.98 12.02 -2.15
C LEU A 229 12.27 13.38 -2.14
N GLN A 230 12.55 14.21 -1.15
CA GLN A 230 11.95 15.55 -1.05
C GLN A 230 12.39 16.44 -2.20
N ASN A 231 13.67 16.38 -2.55
CA ASN A 231 14.25 17.04 -3.71
C ASN A 231 14.80 16.00 -4.67
N PRO A 232 14.90 16.31 -5.99
CA PRO A 232 15.55 15.43 -6.95
C PRO A 232 17.04 15.27 -6.62
N TYR A 233 17.54 14.05 -6.66
CA TYR A 233 18.94 13.72 -6.37
C TYR A 233 19.71 13.37 -7.65
N THR A 234 21.00 13.72 -7.67
CA THR A 234 21.95 13.16 -8.64
C THR A 234 22.18 11.66 -8.38
N ALA A 235 22.70 10.96 -9.38
CA ALA A 235 23.01 9.53 -9.24
C ALA A 235 23.93 9.25 -8.03
N GLN A 236 24.92 10.12 -7.79
CA GLN A 236 25.86 9.96 -6.67
C GLN A 236 25.16 10.03 -5.31
N LYS A 237 24.28 11.02 -5.09
CA LYS A 237 23.51 11.12 -3.83
C LYS A 237 22.50 9.98 -3.70
N ALA A 238 21.83 9.61 -4.79
CA ALA A 238 20.85 8.53 -4.79
C ALA A 238 21.48 7.15 -4.51
N ARG A 239 22.73 6.94 -4.94
CA ARG A 239 23.49 5.74 -4.62
C ARG A 239 23.68 5.53 -3.11
N LEU A 240 23.95 6.61 -2.37
CA LEU A 240 24.03 6.58 -0.92
C LEU A 240 22.69 6.16 -0.30
N VAL A 241 21.56 6.69 -0.82
CA VAL A 241 20.23 6.30 -0.35
C VAL A 241 19.94 4.83 -0.62
N VAL A 242 20.36 4.27 -1.78
CA VAL A 242 20.23 2.83 -2.07
C VAL A 242 21.03 2.00 -1.06
N TRP A 243 22.24 2.43 -0.72
CA TRP A 243 23.08 1.79 0.30
C TRP A 243 22.37 1.75 1.66
N GLU A 244 21.77 2.87 2.09
CA GLU A 244 20.97 2.96 3.33
C GLU A 244 19.70 2.10 3.30
N MET A 245 19.03 2.04 2.14
CA MET A 245 17.83 1.22 1.96
C MET A 245 18.17 -0.28 1.97
N ALA A 246 19.31 -0.65 1.40
CA ALA A 246 19.80 -2.03 1.41
C ALA A 246 20.12 -2.51 2.83
N ASP A 247 20.78 -1.67 3.64
CA ASP A 247 21.03 -1.93 5.07
C ASP A 247 19.70 -2.14 5.84
N ALA A 248 18.75 -1.22 5.65
CA ALA A 248 17.45 -1.30 6.30
C ALA A 248 16.64 -2.53 5.84
N LEU A 249 16.72 -2.92 4.56
CA LEU A 249 16.09 -4.13 4.04
C LEU A 249 16.67 -5.38 4.69
N SER A 250 18.01 -5.45 4.78
CA SER A 250 18.70 -6.58 5.42
C SER A 250 18.31 -6.73 6.90
N ILE A 251 18.29 -5.63 7.66
CA ILE A 251 17.85 -5.62 9.06
C ILE A 251 16.40 -6.08 9.18
N GLY A 252 15.50 -5.60 8.29
CA GLY A 252 14.11 -6.01 8.28
C GLY A 252 13.88 -7.49 7.91
N LEU A 253 14.75 -8.08 7.09
CA LEU A 253 14.76 -9.53 6.82
C LEU A 253 15.20 -10.30 8.07
N ALA A 254 16.26 -9.87 8.73
CA ALA A 254 16.77 -10.49 9.95
C ALA A 254 15.75 -10.44 11.09
N GLU A 255 15.08 -9.29 11.30
CA GLU A 255 14.02 -9.12 12.31
C GLU A 255 12.89 -10.14 12.13
N LYS A 256 12.53 -10.43 10.88
CA LYS A 256 11.44 -11.36 10.50
C LYS A 256 11.93 -12.81 10.33
N ARG A 257 13.20 -13.08 10.52
CA ARG A 257 13.86 -14.38 10.25
C ARG A 257 13.59 -14.89 8.82
N LEU A 258 13.67 -13.97 7.85
CA LEU A 258 13.44 -14.26 6.44
C LEU A 258 14.75 -14.22 5.66
N THR A 259 14.83 -15.05 4.63
CA THR A 259 15.92 -15.09 3.65
C THR A 259 15.37 -14.86 2.26
N SER A 260 16.22 -14.35 1.37
CA SER A 260 15.88 -14.09 -0.05
C SER A 260 17.04 -14.56 -0.94
N ASP A 261 16.74 -14.92 -2.17
CA ASP A 261 17.73 -15.23 -3.21
C ASP A 261 17.70 -14.22 -4.37
N ARG A 262 16.77 -13.24 -4.32
CA ARG A 262 16.61 -12.26 -5.39
C ARG A 262 16.33 -10.89 -4.81
N LEU A 263 17.09 -9.91 -5.28
CA LEU A 263 16.88 -8.51 -4.97
C LEU A 263 16.46 -7.75 -6.24
N GLU A 264 15.60 -6.77 -6.07
CA GLU A 264 15.14 -5.89 -7.15
C GLU A 264 15.34 -4.43 -6.76
N LEU A 265 15.63 -3.61 -7.77
CA LEU A 265 15.75 -2.17 -7.64
C LEU A 265 14.97 -1.48 -8.76
N THR A 266 14.16 -0.50 -8.38
CA THR A 266 13.49 0.41 -9.32
C THR A 266 13.89 1.84 -9.02
N ILE A 267 14.31 2.57 -10.05
CA ILE A 267 14.74 3.99 -10.03
C ILE A 267 13.71 4.80 -10.80
N GLY A 268 12.99 5.68 -10.13
CA GLY A 268 12.07 6.63 -10.74
C GLY A 268 12.71 8.01 -10.88
N TYR A 269 12.64 8.57 -12.08
CA TYR A 269 13.23 9.86 -12.39
C TYR A 269 12.23 11.01 -12.16
N ASP A 270 12.77 12.21 -11.94
CA ASP A 270 11.98 13.40 -11.67
C ASP A 270 11.43 14.04 -12.95
N ILE A 271 10.35 14.80 -12.80
CA ILE A 271 9.77 15.60 -13.88
C ILE A 271 10.74 16.67 -14.39
N GLU A 272 11.61 17.18 -13.51
CA GLU A 272 12.62 18.18 -13.88
C GLU A 272 13.55 17.71 -14.99
N CYS A 273 13.74 16.40 -15.15
CA CYS A 273 14.49 15.84 -16.28
C CYS A 273 13.90 16.22 -17.65
N LEU A 274 12.60 16.51 -17.72
CA LEU A 274 11.92 16.88 -18.97
C LEU A 274 11.60 18.37 -19.07
N THR A 275 11.82 19.14 -17.99
CA THR A 275 11.59 20.60 -17.96
C THR A 275 12.88 21.40 -17.96
N ARG A 276 14.01 20.82 -17.50
CA ARG A 276 15.33 21.47 -17.57
C ARG A 276 15.94 21.26 -18.95
N PRO A 277 16.21 22.33 -19.72
CA PRO A 277 16.75 22.23 -21.10
C PRO A 277 18.05 21.43 -21.18
N GLU A 278 18.94 21.61 -20.19
CA GLU A 278 20.24 20.95 -20.11
C GLU A 278 20.14 19.42 -19.98
N ILE A 279 19.06 18.89 -19.41
CA ILE A 279 18.80 17.45 -19.30
C ILE A 279 17.92 17.00 -20.48
N ARG A 280 16.86 17.75 -20.76
CA ARG A 280 15.85 17.38 -21.76
C ARG A 280 16.44 17.23 -23.15
N ASN A 281 17.34 18.12 -23.55
CA ASN A 281 17.96 18.11 -24.89
C ASN A 281 18.88 16.90 -25.12
N HIS A 282 19.37 16.26 -24.04
CA HIS A 282 20.26 15.09 -24.13
C HIS A 282 19.49 13.77 -23.81
N TYR A 283 18.21 13.85 -23.41
CA TYR A 283 17.43 12.66 -23.12
C TYR A 283 16.56 12.22 -24.29
N HIS A 284 16.93 11.11 -24.93
CA HIS A 284 16.24 10.49 -26.06
C HIS A 284 15.49 9.20 -25.66
N GLY A 285 15.42 8.89 -24.36
CA GLY A 285 14.78 7.70 -23.86
C GLY A 285 13.24 7.78 -23.85
N ARG A 286 12.61 6.67 -23.48
CA ARG A 286 11.14 6.55 -23.37
C ARG A 286 10.60 7.45 -22.27
N ILE A 287 9.44 8.04 -22.53
CA ILE A 287 8.68 8.87 -21.59
C ILE A 287 7.38 8.15 -21.25
N ARG A 288 6.95 8.23 -20.00
CA ARG A 288 5.63 7.75 -19.55
C ARG A 288 4.86 8.85 -18.84
N THR A 289 3.56 8.67 -18.73
CA THR A 289 2.71 9.46 -17.85
C THR A 289 2.60 8.76 -16.50
N ASP A 290 2.87 9.47 -15.41
CA ASP A 290 2.71 8.95 -14.06
C ASP A 290 1.23 8.95 -13.61
N ARG A 291 0.95 8.46 -12.39
CA ARG A 291 -0.41 8.39 -11.83
C ARG A 291 -1.08 9.77 -11.62
N TYR A 292 -0.29 10.84 -11.67
CA TYR A 292 -0.76 12.23 -11.53
C TYR A 292 -0.92 12.93 -12.88
N GLY A 293 -0.80 12.21 -13.99
CA GLY A 293 -0.88 12.79 -15.34
C GLY A 293 0.40 13.49 -15.81
N ARG A 294 1.51 13.44 -15.05
CA ARG A 294 2.75 14.14 -15.37
C ARG A 294 3.65 13.29 -16.25
N ARG A 295 4.28 13.90 -17.24
CA ARG A 295 5.25 13.23 -18.09
C ARG A 295 6.60 13.11 -17.34
N VAL A 296 7.12 11.90 -17.28
CA VAL A 296 8.39 11.58 -16.61
C VAL A 296 9.19 10.59 -17.46
N PRO A 297 10.53 10.56 -17.35
CA PRO A 297 11.34 9.53 -17.99
C PRO A 297 10.91 8.12 -17.56
N TRP A 298 11.08 7.15 -18.43
CA TRP A 298 10.81 5.76 -18.09
C TRP A 298 11.72 5.31 -16.93
N PRO A 299 11.20 4.65 -15.88
CA PRO A 299 12.01 4.21 -14.75
C PRO A 299 12.99 3.13 -15.16
N SER A 300 14.16 3.11 -14.55
CA SER A 300 15.06 1.98 -14.62
C SER A 300 14.65 0.91 -13.63
N HIS A 301 14.70 -0.35 -14.06
CA HIS A 301 14.39 -1.51 -13.22
C HIS A 301 15.41 -2.61 -13.50
N GLY A 302 15.82 -3.30 -12.43
CA GLY A 302 16.72 -4.43 -12.53
C GLY A 302 16.59 -5.38 -11.37
N ARG A 303 17.19 -6.54 -11.52
CA ARG A 303 17.25 -7.60 -10.52
C ARG A 303 18.66 -8.21 -10.44
N VAL A 304 18.99 -8.72 -9.27
CA VAL A 304 20.24 -9.45 -9.01
C VAL A 304 19.95 -10.65 -8.14
N LEU A 305 20.58 -11.77 -8.44
CA LEU A 305 20.53 -12.99 -7.62
C LEU A 305 21.62 -12.91 -6.56
N ILE A 306 21.32 -13.42 -5.38
CA ILE A 306 22.24 -13.53 -4.25
C ILE A 306 22.10 -14.91 -3.62
N ALA A 307 23.13 -15.36 -2.90
CA ALA A 307 23.03 -16.55 -2.10
C ALA A 307 21.99 -16.37 -0.98
N ARG A 308 21.17 -17.39 -0.71
CA ARG A 308 20.22 -17.36 0.42
C ARG A 308 20.95 -17.24 1.76
N GLY A 309 20.50 -16.33 2.59
CA GLY A 309 21.17 -16.00 3.85
C GLY A 309 22.44 -15.17 3.65
N ALA A 310 22.52 -14.43 2.54
CA ALA A 310 23.61 -13.48 2.29
C ALA A 310 23.73 -12.47 3.43
N SER A 311 24.97 -12.06 3.71
CA SER A 311 25.27 -11.06 4.74
C SER A 311 24.68 -9.70 4.38
N THR A 312 24.50 -8.83 5.37
CA THR A 312 24.13 -7.42 5.16
C THR A 312 25.04 -6.75 4.14
N GLN A 313 26.35 -6.98 4.26
CA GLN A 313 27.34 -6.40 3.35
C GLN A 313 27.14 -6.88 1.90
N THR A 314 26.87 -8.18 1.71
CA THR A 314 26.58 -8.74 0.38
C THR A 314 25.33 -8.13 -0.24
N ILE A 315 24.24 -7.98 0.54
CA ILE A 315 23.00 -7.34 0.08
C ILE A 315 23.25 -5.89 -0.34
N MET A 316 24.01 -5.14 0.48
CA MET A 316 24.35 -3.75 0.21
C MET A 316 25.17 -3.60 -1.06
N ILE A 317 26.21 -4.42 -1.24
CA ILE A 317 27.07 -4.42 -2.44
C ILE A 317 26.27 -4.82 -3.68
N ALA A 318 25.41 -5.85 -3.58
CA ALA A 318 24.61 -6.33 -4.69
C ALA A 318 23.63 -5.25 -5.19
N LEU A 319 22.91 -4.58 -4.28
CA LEU A 319 21.96 -3.53 -4.64
C LEU A 319 22.65 -2.26 -5.17
N THR A 320 23.78 -1.86 -4.62
CA THR A 320 24.54 -0.71 -5.15
C THR A 320 25.21 -1.02 -6.47
N GLY A 321 25.73 -2.23 -6.66
CA GLY A 321 26.25 -2.67 -7.97
C GLY A 321 25.14 -2.77 -9.03
N LEU A 322 23.93 -3.19 -8.63
CA LEU A 322 22.77 -3.16 -9.51
C LEU A 322 22.39 -1.72 -9.88
N PHE A 323 22.39 -0.80 -8.89
CA PHE A 323 22.15 0.62 -9.13
C PHE A 323 23.11 1.18 -10.17
N ASP A 324 24.42 0.94 -10.01
CA ASP A 324 25.47 1.44 -10.92
C ASP A 324 25.29 0.92 -12.35
N LYS A 325 24.70 -0.30 -12.52
CA LYS A 325 24.43 -0.90 -13.83
C LYS A 325 23.20 -0.32 -14.53
N ILE A 326 22.15 0.05 -13.78
CA ILE A 326 20.85 0.38 -14.38
C ILE A 326 20.51 1.89 -14.34
N VAL A 327 21.22 2.68 -13.52
CA VAL A 327 20.96 4.12 -13.42
C VAL A 327 21.32 4.83 -14.71
N ASN A 328 20.51 5.83 -15.09
CA ASN A 328 20.95 6.84 -16.05
C ASN A 328 21.54 8.01 -15.25
N PRO A 329 22.88 8.20 -15.26
CA PRO A 329 23.54 9.20 -14.42
C PRO A 329 23.25 10.64 -14.84
N ALA A 330 22.76 10.86 -16.05
CA ALA A 330 22.37 12.19 -16.54
C ALA A 330 21.00 12.65 -16.03
N LEU A 331 20.22 11.77 -15.40
CA LEU A 331 18.88 12.08 -14.95
C LEU A 331 18.81 12.31 -13.44
N LEU A 332 17.91 13.19 -13.04
CA LEU A 332 17.60 13.43 -11.64
C LEU A 332 16.63 12.36 -11.11
N ILE A 333 16.93 11.81 -9.94
CA ILE A 333 16.21 10.70 -9.32
C ILE A 333 15.25 11.25 -8.27
N ARG A 334 14.00 10.79 -8.32
CA ARG A 334 12.93 11.19 -7.40
C ARG A 334 12.45 10.07 -6.51
N ARG A 335 12.51 8.83 -6.98
CA ARG A 335 12.00 7.66 -6.28
C ARG A 335 12.94 6.47 -6.38
N LEU A 336 13.13 5.80 -5.27
CA LEU A 336 13.87 4.55 -5.17
C LEU A 336 12.98 3.50 -4.53
N THR A 337 13.02 2.27 -5.03
CA THR A 337 12.33 1.13 -4.44
C THR A 337 13.26 -0.07 -4.49
N VAL A 338 13.53 -0.67 -3.32
CA VAL A 338 14.26 -1.92 -3.19
C VAL A 338 13.31 -3.02 -2.73
N ALA A 339 13.48 -4.23 -3.24
CA ALA A 339 12.67 -5.38 -2.86
C ALA A 339 13.53 -6.63 -2.69
N ALA A 340 13.11 -7.51 -1.80
CA ALA A 340 13.59 -8.88 -1.67
C ALA A 340 12.47 -9.84 -2.06
N GLN A 341 12.77 -10.74 -2.98
CA GLN A 341 11.82 -11.69 -3.57
C GLN A 341 12.12 -13.12 -3.09
N HIS A 342 11.20 -14.04 -3.36
CA HIS A 342 11.33 -15.46 -3.00
C HIS A 342 11.66 -15.68 -1.53
N LEU A 343 10.96 -14.96 -0.67
CA LEU A 343 11.17 -15.04 0.78
C LEU A 343 10.86 -16.45 1.28
N MET A 344 11.74 -16.94 2.16
CA MET A 344 11.56 -18.16 2.92
C MET A 344 11.97 -17.92 4.38
N THR A 345 11.35 -18.62 5.31
CA THR A 345 11.82 -18.63 6.70
C THR A 345 13.12 -19.46 6.81
N GLU A 346 13.89 -19.24 7.87
CA GLU A 346 15.07 -20.07 8.15
C GLU A 346 14.70 -21.55 8.31
N GLU A 347 13.52 -21.85 8.89
CA GLU A 347 13.01 -23.21 9.07
C GLU A 347 12.67 -23.86 7.72
N GLN A 348 11.98 -23.15 6.83
CA GLN A 348 11.69 -23.62 5.47
C GLN A 348 12.97 -23.86 4.67
N ARG A 349 14.00 -23.02 4.88
CA ARG A 349 15.31 -23.22 4.28
C ARG A 349 15.98 -24.49 4.79
N ALA A 350 15.93 -24.76 6.08
CA ALA A 350 16.53 -25.93 6.68
C ALA A 350 15.86 -27.24 6.24
N SER A 351 14.54 -27.19 5.97
CA SER A 351 13.74 -28.35 5.51
C SER A 351 13.68 -28.49 3.99
N ALA A 352 14.09 -27.49 3.22
CA ALA A 352 14.18 -27.59 1.77
C ALA A 352 15.35 -28.51 1.43
N SER A 353 15.06 -29.74 1.01
CA SER A 353 16.04 -30.62 0.41
C SER A 353 16.69 -29.88 -0.75
N GLU A 354 18.02 -29.84 -0.77
CA GLU A 354 18.77 -29.38 -1.93
C GLU A 354 18.41 -30.32 -3.09
N GLN A 355 17.55 -29.86 -3.97
CA GLN A 355 17.30 -30.56 -5.21
C GLN A 355 18.56 -30.38 -6.04
N MET A 356 19.43 -31.37 -6.00
CA MET A 356 20.60 -31.46 -6.86
C MET A 356 20.10 -31.47 -8.32
N SER A 357 20.53 -30.49 -9.12
CA SER A 357 20.29 -30.52 -10.56
C SER A 357 20.98 -31.77 -11.14
N LEU A 358 20.20 -32.64 -11.76
CA LEU A 358 20.70 -33.83 -12.42
C LEU A 358 21.48 -33.50 -13.72
N PHE A 359 21.35 -32.27 -14.20
CA PHE A 359 22.04 -31.71 -15.36
C PHE A 359 22.87 -30.53 -14.86
N GLY A 360 24.15 -30.81 -14.59
CA GLY A 360 25.08 -29.80 -14.09
C GLY A 360 25.27 -28.68 -15.10
N ASP A 361 24.76 -27.51 -14.77
CA ASP A 361 25.32 -26.25 -15.23
C ASP A 361 26.41 -25.88 -14.22
N ASP A 362 27.67 -25.99 -14.64
CA ASP A 362 28.89 -25.92 -13.83
C ASP A 362 29.17 -24.54 -13.19
N ASP A 363 28.27 -23.58 -13.20
CA ASP A 363 28.53 -22.23 -12.70
C ASP A 363 27.81 -21.84 -11.38
N ALA A 364 27.14 -22.76 -10.72
CA ALA A 364 26.52 -22.53 -9.41
C ALA A 364 26.76 -23.68 -8.42
N ALA A 365 27.95 -24.26 -8.39
CA ALA A 365 28.37 -25.11 -7.28
C ALA A 365 28.34 -24.30 -5.98
N GLN A 366 27.23 -24.43 -5.22
CA GLN A 366 27.18 -23.96 -3.83
C GLN A 366 28.18 -24.80 -3.04
N SER A 367 29.42 -24.32 -2.99
CA SER A 367 30.46 -24.92 -2.13
C SER A 367 29.90 -24.93 -0.71
N VAL A 368 29.95 -26.11 -0.06
CA VAL A 368 29.65 -26.22 1.38
C VAL A 368 30.50 -25.17 2.10
N PRO A 369 29.90 -24.23 2.85
CA PRO A 369 30.66 -23.15 3.46
C PRO A 369 31.79 -23.70 4.33
N SER A 370 32.99 -23.18 4.16
CA SER A 370 34.15 -23.55 4.97
C SER A 370 33.89 -23.25 6.47
N PRO A 371 34.60 -23.88 7.38
CA PRO A 371 34.48 -23.59 8.82
C PRO A 371 34.66 -22.10 9.14
N ALA A 372 35.54 -21.41 8.42
CA ALA A 372 35.77 -19.97 8.57
C ALA A 372 34.53 -19.14 8.09
N GLU A 373 33.92 -19.53 6.98
CA GLU A 373 32.69 -18.88 6.48
C GLU A 373 31.49 -19.12 7.39
N LYS A 374 31.35 -20.33 7.97
CA LYS A 374 30.31 -20.61 8.96
C LYS A 374 30.46 -19.74 10.21
N THR A 375 31.73 -19.57 10.68
CA THR A 375 32.04 -18.71 11.83
C THR A 375 31.72 -17.23 11.51
N ALA A 376 32.08 -16.76 10.31
CA ALA A 376 31.78 -15.40 9.87
C ALA A 376 30.26 -15.16 9.77
N GLN A 377 29.50 -16.11 9.20
CA GLN A 377 28.04 -16.04 9.14
C GLN A 377 27.39 -16.03 10.54
N ALA A 378 27.89 -16.83 11.48
CA ALA A 378 27.41 -16.83 12.86
C ALA A 378 27.65 -15.48 13.57
N LYS A 379 28.83 -14.87 13.38
CA LYS A 379 29.15 -13.53 13.90
C LYS A 379 28.28 -12.44 13.28
N GLU A 380 28.07 -12.49 11.98
CA GLU A 380 27.17 -11.54 11.27
C GLU A 380 25.74 -11.65 11.80
N LYS A 381 25.22 -12.87 11.97
CA LYS A 381 23.89 -13.09 12.51
C LYS A 381 23.76 -12.53 13.94
N ALA A 382 24.71 -12.81 14.81
CA ALA A 382 24.73 -12.27 16.17
C ALA A 382 24.76 -10.72 16.17
N LEU A 383 25.53 -10.12 15.26
CA LEU A 383 25.58 -8.67 15.09
C LEU A 383 24.23 -8.09 14.63
N GLN A 384 23.58 -8.73 13.65
CA GLN A 384 22.26 -8.33 13.17
C GLN A 384 21.21 -8.40 14.29
N GLU A 385 21.20 -9.49 15.06
CA GLU A 385 20.30 -9.67 16.21
C GLU A 385 20.51 -8.59 17.27
N ALA A 386 21.77 -8.27 17.58
CA ALA A 386 22.09 -7.19 18.51
C ALA A 386 21.63 -5.82 18.00
N ILE A 387 21.83 -5.51 16.71
CA ILE A 387 21.37 -4.27 16.09
C ILE A 387 19.83 -4.18 16.14
N VAL A 388 19.12 -5.27 15.83
CA VAL A 388 17.66 -5.35 15.90
C VAL A 388 17.19 -5.10 17.33
N ALA A 389 17.79 -5.74 18.33
CA ALA A 389 17.46 -5.56 19.75
C ALA A 389 17.66 -4.10 20.20
N ILE A 390 18.80 -3.49 19.87
CA ILE A 390 19.10 -2.09 20.20
C ILE A 390 18.07 -1.15 19.55
N LYS A 391 17.80 -1.33 18.25
CA LYS A 391 16.84 -0.48 17.54
C LYS A 391 15.40 -0.63 18.03
N LYS A 392 15.02 -1.82 18.49
CA LYS A 392 13.71 -2.10 19.08
C LYS A 392 13.55 -1.43 20.45
N THR A 393 14.59 -1.46 21.28
CA THR A 393 14.55 -0.95 22.64
C THR A 393 14.72 0.58 22.69
N TYR A 394 15.66 1.11 21.91
CA TYR A 394 16.10 2.52 21.99
C TYR A 394 15.73 3.36 20.77
N GLY A 395 14.97 2.78 19.81
CA GLY A 395 14.54 3.44 18.59
C GLY A 395 15.48 3.24 17.40
N LYS A 396 14.95 3.46 16.20
CA LYS A 396 15.65 3.15 14.94
C LYS A 396 16.95 3.96 14.74
N ASN A 397 17.09 5.11 15.38
CA ASN A 397 18.27 5.97 15.30
C ASN A 397 19.29 5.73 16.42
N ALA A 398 19.07 4.78 17.32
CA ALA A 398 19.97 4.47 18.43
C ALA A 398 21.35 3.96 17.95
N ILE A 399 21.40 3.29 16.80
CA ILE A 399 22.64 2.87 16.16
C ILE A 399 22.55 3.17 14.66
N LEU A 400 23.56 3.84 14.13
CA LEU A 400 23.67 4.29 12.75
C LEU A 400 25.03 3.90 12.17
N ARG A 401 25.11 3.71 10.85
CA ARG A 401 26.39 3.63 10.14
C ARG A 401 26.97 5.03 9.94
N GLY A 402 28.28 5.18 9.87
CA GLY A 402 28.92 6.47 9.59
C GLY A 402 28.43 7.09 8.26
N SER A 403 28.09 6.27 7.26
CA SER A 403 27.51 6.72 5.99
C SER A 403 26.16 7.45 6.14
N ASN A 404 25.40 7.21 7.21
CA ASN A 404 24.13 7.89 7.47
C ASN A 404 24.31 9.36 7.91
N LEU A 405 25.54 9.81 8.08
CA LEU A 405 25.92 11.19 8.43
C LEU A 405 26.44 11.99 7.25
N LEU A 406 26.58 11.37 6.08
CA LEU A 406 27.07 12.03 4.87
C LEU A 406 26.00 12.94 4.25
N ASP A 407 26.44 13.94 3.46
CA ASP A 407 25.53 14.79 2.68
C ASP A 407 24.70 13.94 1.70
N GLY A 408 23.39 14.18 1.71
CA GLY A 408 22.43 13.38 0.93
C GLY A 408 21.93 12.11 1.62
N ALA A 409 22.44 11.74 2.80
CA ALA A 409 21.91 10.63 3.59
C ALA A 409 20.49 10.95 4.09
N THR A 410 19.61 9.94 4.06
CA THR A 410 18.20 10.10 4.42
C THR A 410 17.75 9.20 5.57
N ALA A 411 18.58 8.24 6.00
CA ALA A 411 18.19 7.23 6.97
C ALA A 411 17.69 7.80 8.30
N ARG A 412 18.36 8.83 8.83
CA ARG A 412 17.95 9.47 10.09
C ARG A 412 16.54 10.06 10.02
N LEU A 413 16.25 10.79 8.93
CA LEU A 413 14.92 11.36 8.70
C LEU A 413 13.88 10.26 8.44
N ARG A 414 14.20 9.28 7.61
CA ARG A 414 13.33 8.15 7.31
C ARG A 414 12.99 7.33 8.55
N ASN A 415 13.95 7.14 9.46
CA ASN A 415 13.75 6.40 10.70
C ASN A 415 12.78 7.11 11.67
N SER A 416 12.65 8.43 11.57
CA SER A 416 11.66 9.23 12.32
C SER A 416 10.32 9.38 11.60
N GLN A 417 10.08 8.59 10.56
CA GLN A 417 8.84 8.60 9.80
C GLN A 417 8.11 7.25 9.96
N ILE A 418 6.78 7.32 9.86
CA ILE A 418 5.88 6.17 9.76
C ILE A 418 5.13 6.31 8.43
N GLY A 419 5.28 5.30 7.55
CA GLY A 419 4.64 5.33 6.21
C GLY A 419 5.06 6.51 5.33
N GLY A 420 6.23 7.14 5.60
CA GLY A 420 6.70 8.32 4.88
C GLY A 420 6.22 9.66 5.46
N HIS A 421 5.46 9.64 6.53
CA HIS A 421 4.99 10.82 7.27
C HIS A 421 5.74 10.98 8.59
N LYS A 422 5.79 12.20 9.11
CA LYS A 422 6.38 12.45 10.42
C LYS A 422 5.69 11.60 11.50
N ALA A 423 6.49 10.96 12.37
CA ALA A 423 5.97 10.19 13.50
C ALA A 423 5.42 11.11 14.59
#